data_85139ae00972d07ff5c2c3fae89196df
#
_entry.id   85139ae00972d07ff5c2c3fae89196df
#
_cell.length_a   1.000
_cell.length_b   1.000
_cell.length_c   1.000
_cell.angle_alpha   90.00
_cell.angle_beta   90.00
_cell.angle_gamma   90.00
#
_symmetry.space_group_name_H-M   'P 1'
#
loop_
_entity.id
_entity.type
_entity.pdbx_description
1 polymer ?
#
loop_
_entity_poly.entity_id
_entity_poly.type
_entity_poly.pdbx_seq_one_letter_code
_entity_poly.pdbx_strand_id
1 'polypeptide(L)'
;MFNLAINGGQGKYGFLDITKEYKNTKAANIANYSIGMSYINLKDYEKAILFLEKFDSDDIFLKSISLGSIGDCFSELNQPNEAFEYYQKAFNNGENSYTSPKFLFKAALVGSQIGENRLAIRYLKMIKDEFTDSY
;
A
#
# COMPACT_ATOMS: atom_id res chain seq x y z
N MET A 1 5.29 -4.36 20.66
CA MET A 1 4.28 -5.41 20.56
C MET A 1 4.21 -6.02 19.19
N PHE A 2 4.05 -5.23 18.12
CA PHE A 2 4.01 -5.79 16.78
C PHE A 2 5.29 -6.55 16.40
N ASN A 3 6.45 -6.03 16.80
CA ASN A 3 7.72 -6.70 16.49
C ASN A 3 7.80 -8.07 17.13
N LEU A 4 7.36 -8.21 18.36
CA LEU A 4 7.35 -9.48 19.05
C LEU A 4 6.41 -10.48 18.38
N ALA A 5 5.23 -10.01 17.97
CA ALA A 5 4.27 -10.83 17.27
C ALA A 5 4.78 -11.29 15.90
N ILE A 6 5.44 -10.41 15.17
CA ILE A 6 6.01 -10.73 13.86
C ILE A 6 7.08 -11.80 13.96
N ASN A 7 7.93 -11.69 14.96
CA ASN A 7 9.03 -12.63 15.14
C ASN A 7 8.59 -13.98 15.68
N GLY A 8 7.30 -14.18 15.87
CA GLY A 8 6.78 -15.38 16.46
C GLY A 8 7.16 -15.53 17.91
N GLY A 9 7.94 -14.60 18.39
CA GLY A 9 8.41 -14.37 19.71
C GLY A 9 8.32 -15.48 20.71
N GLN A 10 8.13 -15.09 21.90
CA GLN A 10 8.02 -16.01 23.01
C GLN A 10 6.60 -16.50 23.23
N GLY A 11 5.67 -15.92 22.54
CA GLY A 11 4.29 -16.30 22.63
C GLY A 11 4.02 -17.55 21.84
N LYS A 12 3.02 -18.28 22.24
CA LYS A 12 2.56 -19.42 21.46
C LYS A 12 1.93 -19.01 20.15
N TYR A 13 1.45 -17.78 20.07
CA TYR A 13 0.74 -17.26 18.92
C TYR A 13 1.26 -15.86 18.60
N GLY A 14 2.05 -15.77 17.56
CA GLY A 14 2.36 -14.50 16.93
C GLY A 14 1.31 -14.22 15.84
N PHE A 15 1.39 -13.06 15.20
CA PHE A 15 0.48 -12.73 14.11
C PHE A 15 0.56 -13.75 12.96
N LEU A 16 1.74 -14.31 12.69
CA LEU A 16 1.89 -15.32 11.63
C LEU A 16 1.10 -16.57 11.91
N ASP A 17 1.11 -17.02 13.17
CA ASP A 17 0.36 -18.21 13.58
C ASP A 17 -1.15 -17.95 13.51
N ILE A 18 -1.58 -16.75 13.91
CA ILE A 18 -2.99 -16.37 13.85
C ILE A 18 -3.48 -16.38 12.40
N THR A 19 -2.70 -15.85 11.47
CA THR A 19 -3.10 -15.85 10.07
C THR A 19 -3.17 -17.25 9.49
N LYS A 20 -2.34 -18.17 9.94
CA LYS A 20 -2.40 -19.56 9.52
C LYS A 20 -3.69 -20.25 9.97
N GLU A 21 -4.08 -20.05 11.22
CA GLU A 21 -5.26 -20.70 11.79
C GLU A 21 -6.56 -20.08 11.32
N TYR A 22 -6.59 -18.76 11.13
CA TYR A 22 -7.80 -18.00 10.86
C TYR A 22 -7.76 -17.27 9.51
N LYS A 23 -7.13 -17.91 8.51
CA LYS A 23 -6.84 -17.27 7.23
C LYS A 23 -8.05 -16.66 6.50
N ASN A 24 -9.25 -17.12 6.80
CA ASN A 24 -10.47 -16.63 6.16
C ASN A 24 -11.31 -15.75 7.08
N THR A 25 -10.78 -15.33 8.23
CA THR A 25 -11.52 -14.49 9.18
C THR A 25 -11.18 -13.03 9.02
N LYS A 26 -12.03 -12.17 9.58
CA LYS A 26 -11.75 -10.74 9.67
C LYS A 26 -10.47 -10.47 10.46
N ALA A 27 -10.23 -11.25 11.51
CA ALA A 27 -9.03 -11.12 12.33
C ALA A 27 -7.78 -11.40 11.49
N ALA A 28 -7.78 -12.46 10.69
CA ALA A 28 -6.66 -12.79 9.82
C ALA A 28 -6.43 -11.71 8.77
N ASN A 29 -7.51 -11.17 8.21
CA ASN A 29 -7.42 -10.12 7.20
C ASN A 29 -6.76 -8.86 7.77
N ILE A 30 -7.22 -8.41 8.95
CA ILE A 30 -6.63 -7.26 9.64
C ILE A 30 -5.19 -7.55 10.05
N ALA A 31 -4.91 -8.77 10.51
CA ALA A 31 -3.55 -9.16 10.88
C ALA A 31 -2.62 -9.06 9.68
N ASN A 32 -3.05 -9.46 8.50
CA ASN A 32 -2.25 -9.33 7.28
C ASN A 32 -1.85 -7.86 7.02
N TYR A 33 -2.79 -6.94 7.19
CA TYR A 33 -2.51 -5.52 7.05
C TYR A 33 -1.48 -5.06 8.09
N SER A 34 -1.70 -5.39 9.35
CA SER A 34 -0.82 -4.98 10.45
C SER A 34 0.58 -5.58 10.30
N ILE A 35 0.69 -6.83 9.93
CA ILE A 35 1.97 -7.50 9.68
C ILE A 35 2.69 -6.81 8.52
N GLY A 36 1.98 -6.55 7.43
CA GLY A 36 2.56 -5.88 6.28
C GLY A 36 3.11 -4.50 6.62
N MET A 37 2.34 -3.68 7.33
CA MET A 37 2.79 -2.35 7.74
C MET A 37 3.98 -2.43 8.70
N SER A 38 4.01 -3.44 9.55
CA SER A 38 5.15 -3.64 10.46
C SER A 38 6.42 -4.03 9.71
N TYR A 39 6.29 -4.85 8.67
CA TYR A 39 7.45 -5.17 7.82
C TYR A 39 7.96 -3.93 7.06
N ILE A 40 7.09 -3.01 6.67
CA ILE A 40 7.54 -1.72 6.11
C ILE A 40 8.40 -0.99 7.13
N ASN A 41 7.98 -0.94 8.39
CA ASN A 41 8.75 -0.30 9.45
C ASN A 41 10.10 -0.97 9.67
N LEU A 42 10.18 -2.26 9.45
CA LEU A 42 11.43 -3.02 9.53
C LEU A 42 12.23 -2.97 8.22
N LYS A 43 11.72 -2.29 7.21
CA LYS A 43 12.33 -2.17 5.87
C LYS A 43 12.47 -3.50 5.16
N ASP A 44 11.64 -4.48 5.52
CA ASP A 44 11.54 -5.74 4.80
C ASP A 44 10.39 -5.63 3.80
N TYR A 45 10.68 -4.97 2.69
CA TYR A 45 9.65 -4.59 1.72
C TYR A 45 9.05 -5.79 0.99
N GLU A 46 9.83 -6.82 0.74
CA GLU A 46 9.34 -8.01 0.07
C GLU A 46 8.29 -8.76 0.90
N LYS A 47 8.55 -8.90 2.20
CA LYS A 47 7.58 -9.51 3.10
C LYS A 47 6.37 -8.61 3.30
N ALA A 48 6.58 -7.30 3.35
CA ALA A 48 5.49 -6.35 3.46
C ALA A 48 4.51 -6.52 2.30
N ILE A 49 5.01 -6.60 1.07
CA ILE A 49 4.17 -6.80 -0.12
C ILE A 49 3.39 -8.10 0.01
N LEU A 50 4.04 -9.18 0.42
CA LEU A 50 3.41 -10.49 0.55
C LEU A 50 2.17 -10.44 1.44
N PHE A 51 2.27 -9.78 2.60
CA PHE A 51 1.15 -9.68 3.53
C PHE A 51 0.11 -8.67 3.12
N LEU A 52 0.53 -7.51 2.59
CA LEU A 52 -0.41 -6.49 2.14
C LEU A 52 -1.24 -6.95 0.95
N GLU A 53 -0.70 -7.80 0.08
CA GLU A 53 -1.45 -8.35 -1.04
C GLU A 53 -2.57 -9.29 -0.59
N LYS A 54 -2.44 -9.90 0.58
CA LYS A 54 -3.47 -10.77 1.16
C LYS A 54 -4.62 -9.98 1.79
N PHE A 55 -4.37 -8.71 2.12
CA PHE A 55 -5.37 -7.86 2.75
C PHE A 55 -6.37 -7.36 1.73
N ASP A 56 -7.65 -7.42 2.07
CA ASP A 56 -8.71 -6.81 1.29
C ASP A 56 -9.69 -6.11 2.22
N SER A 57 -10.35 -5.07 1.72
CA SER A 57 -11.28 -4.28 2.52
C SER A 57 -12.29 -3.59 1.60
N ASP A 58 -13.53 -3.48 2.10
CA ASP A 58 -14.56 -2.66 1.46
C ASP A 58 -14.39 -1.18 1.81
N ASP A 59 -13.57 -0.87 2.80
CA ASP A 59 -13.24 0.50 3.17
C ASP A 59 -12.30 1.07 2.11
N ILE A 60 -12.81 2.03 1.34
CA ILE A 60 -12.06 2.65 0.24
C ILE A 60 -10.74 3.25 0.74
N PHE A 61 -10.78 3.89 1.90
CA PHE A 61 -9.62 4.55 2.48
C PHE A 61 -8.53 3.54 2.84
N LEU A 62 -8.87 2.51 3.59
CA LEU A 62 -7.91 1.47 4.00
C LEU A 62 -7.34 0.72 2.79
N LYS A 63 -8.20 0.40 1.83
CA LYS A 63 -7.75 -0.31 0.64
C LYS A 63 -6.79 0.54 -0.18
N SER A 64 -7.08 1.83 -0.33
CA SER A 64 -6.18 2.74 -1.04
C SER A 64 -4.83 2.86 -0.34
N ILE A 65 -4.83 2.98 1.00
CA ILE A 65 -3.58 3.03 1.77
C ILE A 65 -2.78 1.75 1.57
N SER A 66 -3.43 0.59 1.62
CA SER A 66 -2.76 -0.70 1.43
C SER A 66 -2.13 -0.80 0.05
N LEU A 67 -2.89 -0.48 -0.99
CA LEU A 67 -2.39 -0.53 -2.37
C LEU A 67 -1.24 0.46 -2.59
N GLY A 68 -1.38 1.68 -2.07
CA GLY A 68 -0.32 2.68 -2.16
C GLY A 68 0.93 2.29 -1.37
N SER A 69 0.75 1.63 -0.23
CA SER A 69 1.88 1.13 0.56
C SER A 69 2.63 0.03 -0.17
N ILE A 70 1.94 -0.83 -0.90
CA ILE A 70 2.59 -1.81 -1.78
C ILE A 70 3.39 -1.07 -2.86
N GLY A 71 2.81 -0.02 -3.44
CA GLY A 71 3.53 0.83 -4.40
C GLY A 71 4.80 1.41 -3.79
N ASP A 72 4.72 1.91 -2.56
CA ASP A 72 5.89 2.43 -1.84
C ASP A 72 6.97 1.35 -1.67
N CYS A 73 6.57 0.13 -1.36
CA CYS A 73 7.50 -1.00 -1.21
C CYS A 73 8.22 -1.29 -2.53
N PHE A 74 7.49 -1.34 -3.63
CA PHE A 74 8.10 -1.55 -4.95
C PHE A 74 9.05 -0.41 -5.32
N SER A 75 8.69 0.82 -4.95
CA SER A 75 9.56 1.97 -5.17
C SER A 75 10.88 1.82 -4.39
N GLU A 76 10.80 1.40 -3.13
CA GLU A 76 11.98 1.16 -2.31
C GLU A 76 12.84 0.00 -2.85
N LEU A 77 12.22 -0.99 -3.47
CA LEU A 77 12.91 -2.12 -4.10
C LEU A 77 13.45 -1.77 -5.49
N ASN A 78 13.35 -0.52 -5.89
CA ASN A 78 13.79 -0.04 -7.20
C ASN A 78 13.08 -0.78 -8.35
N GLN A 79 11.78 -0.97 -8.19
CA GLN A 79 10.90 -1.58 -9.20
C GLN A 79 9.81 -0.57 -9.58
N PRO A 80 10.16 0.46 -10.37
CA PRO A 80 9.24 1.56 -10.65
C PRO A 80 8.02 1.19 -11.49
N ASN A 81 8.12 0.19 -12.36
CA ASN A 81 6.96 -0.24 -13.16
C ASN A 81 5.86 -0.80 -12.26
N GLU A 82 6.24 -1.64 -11.31
CA GLU A 82 5.30 -2.21 -10.34
C GLU A 82 4.76 -1.14 -9.40
N ALA A 83 5.62 -0.23 -8.96
CA ALA A 83 5.19 0.89 -8.13
C ALA A 83 4.14 1.73 -8.84
N PHE A 84 4.35 2.04 -10.10
CA PHE A 84 3.41 2.81 -10.92
C PHE A 84 2.04 2.12 -10.97
N GLU A 85 2.04 0.83 -11.23
CA GLU A 85 0.82 0.03 -11.29
C GLU A 85 0.02 0.11 -9.99
N TYR A 86 0.69 -0.06 -8.84
CA TYR A 86 0.02 -0.05 -7.55
C TYR A 86 -0.44 1.34 -7.12
N TYR A 87 0.31 2.38 -7.45
CA TYR A 87 -0.16 3.75 -7.21
C TYR A 87 -1.42 4.05 -8.02
N GLN A 88 -1.49 3.58 -9.26
CA GLN A 88 -2.69 3.73 -10.08
C GLN A 88 -3.87 2.97 -9.47
N LYS A 89 -3.66 1.75 -9.01
CA LYS A 89 -4.69 0.99 -8.32
C LYS A 89 -5.17 1.73 -7.07
N ALA A 90 -4.25 2.36 -6.35
CA ALA A 90 -4.58 3.05 -5.11
C ALA A 90 -5.54 4.22 -5.34
N PHE A 91 -5.27 5.09 -6.32
CA PHE A 91 -6.17 6.22 -6.55
C PHE A 91 -7.42 5.83 -7.36
N ASN A 92 -7.38 4.75 -8.14
CA ASN A 92 -8.53 4.26 -8.89
C ASN A 92 -9.50 3.43 -8.04
N ASN A 93 -9.10 3.04 -6.86
CA ASN A 93 -9.93 2.24 -5.96
C ASN A 93 -11.16 3.02 -5.45
N GLY A 94 -11.08 4.34 -5.46
CA GLY A 94 -12.17 5.21 -5.03
C GLY A 94 -11.60 6.58 -4.75
N GLU A 95 -12.21 7.60 -5.34
CA GLU A 95 -11.71 8.96 -5.22
C GLU A 95 -12.03 9.55 -3.85
N ASN A 96 -11.05 10.18 -3.22
CA ASN A 96 -11.24 10.90 -1.97
C ASN A 96 -10.14 11.95 -1.80
N SER A 97 -10.40 12.96 -0.95
CA SER A 97 -9.50 14.11 -0.78
C SER A 97 -8.20 13.77 -0.05
N TYR A 98 -8.11 12.61 0.58
CA TYR A 98 -6.94 12.25 1.40
C TYR A 98 -5.92 11.42 0.64
N THR A 99 -6.36 10.32 0.02
CA THR A 99 -5.45 9.38 -0.62
C THR A 99 -5.27 9.66 -2.10
N SER A 100 -6.31 10.12 -2.79
CA SER A 100 -6.24 10.31 -4.23
C SER A 100 -5.15 11.30 -4.67
N PRO A 101 -5.08 12.53 -4.11
CA PRO A 101 -4.00 13.45 -4.53
C PRO A 101 -2.62 12.92 -4.21
N LYS A 102 -2.47 12.25 -3.07
CA LYS A 102 -1.18 11.66 -2.67
C LYS A 102 -0.70 10.61 -3.67
N PHE A 103 -1.58 9.69 -4.04
CA PHE A 103 -1.18 8.60 -4.93
C PHE A 103 -1.15 9.01 -6.40
N LEU A 104 -1.97 9.99 -6.80
CA LEU A 104 -1.83 10.62 -8.10
C LEU A 104 -0.44 11.26 -8.25
N PHE A 105 0.03 11.96 -7.23
CA PHE A 105 1.33 12.59 -7.24
C PHE A 105 2.45 11.56 -7.31
N LYS A 106 2.39 10.52 -6.50
CA LYS A 106 3.37 9.45 -6.51
C LYS A 106 3.38 8.71 -7.85
N ALA A 107 2.22 8.44 -8.41
CA ALA A 107 2.10 7.83 -9.74
C ALA A 107 2.73 8.73 -10.82
N ALA A 108 2.50 10.04 -10.72
CA ALA A 108 3.08 10.98 -11.70
C ALA A 108 4.60 10.98 -11.63
N LEU A 109 5.17 11.01 -10.42
CA LEU A 109 6.63 10.99 -10.25
C LEU A 109 7.24 9.71 -10.82
N VAL A 110 6.68 8.56 -10.48
CA VAL A 110 7.18 7.28 -10.96
C VAL A 110 6.91 7.12 -12.46
N GLY A 111 5.74 7.55 -12.91
CA GLY A 111 5.39 7.53 -14.33
C GLY A 111 6.42 8.30 -15.16
N SER A 112 6.84 9.45 -14.68
CA SER A 112 7.88 10.24 -15.34
C SER A 112 9.20 9.46 -15.41
N GLN A 113 9.56 8.75 -14.34
CA GLN A 113 10.78 7.95 -14.31
C GLN A 113 10.79 6.83 -15.35
N ILE A 114 9.63 6.22 -15.61
CA ILE A 114 9.53 5.09 -16.55
C ILE A 114 9.12 5.52 -17.97
N GLY A 115 9.05 6.83 -18.21
CA GLY A 115 8.75 7.36 -19.53
C GLY A 115 7.27 7.52 -19.86
N GLU A 116 6.38 7.32 -18.86
CA GLU A 116 4.94 7.50 -19.02
C GLU A 116 4.57 8.98 -18.83
N ASN A 117 5.15 9.84 -19.66
CA ASN A 117 5.04 11.29 -19.48
C ASN A 117 3.63 11.82 -19.69
N ARG A 118 2.88 11.25 -20.62
CA ARG A 118 1.50 11.69 -20.88
C ARG A 118 0.61 11.44 -19.68
N LEU A 119 0.73 10.25 -19.08
CA LEU A 119 -0.02 9.91 -17.88
C LEU A 119 0.43 10.75 -16.69
N ALA A 120 1.73 10.98 -16.55
CA ALA A 120 2.26 11.81 -15.49
C ALA A 120 1.66 13.22 -15.55
N ILE A 121 1.63 13.83 -16.72
CA ILE A 121 1.05 15.15 -16.94
C ILE A 121 -0.45 15.12 -16.61
N ARG A 122 -1.16 14.09 -17.08
CA ARG A 122 -2.59 13.93 -16.82
C ARG A 122 -2.87 13.88 -15.32
N TYR A 123 -2.11 13.09 -14.58
CA TYR A 123 -2.31 12.96 -13.13
C TYR A 123 -2.00 14.26 -12.39
N LEU A 124 -0.96 14.97 -12.79
CA LEU A 124 -0.64 16.27 -12.20
C LEU A 124 -1.75 17.30 -12.47
N LYS A 125 -2.32 17.29 -13.68
CA LYS A 125 -3.45 18.16 -14.01
C LYS A 125 -4.67 17.81 -13.16
N MET A 126 -4.92 16.52 -12.92
CA MET A 126 -6.04 16.08 -12.06
C MET A 126 -5.87 16.63 -10.64
N ILE A 127 -4.66 16.61 -10.10
CA ILE A 127 -4.39 17.16 -8.79
C ILE A 127 -4.69 18.66 -8.79
N LYS A 128 -4.20 19.37 -9.78
CA LYS A 128 -4.37 20.82 -9.92
C LYS A 128 -5.84 21.21 -10.02
N ASP A 129 -6.61 20.45 -10.81
CA ASP A 129 -7.99 20.83 -11.13
C ASP A 129 -9.01 20.33 -10.10
N GLU A 130 -8.78 19.15 -9.52
CA GLU A 130 -9.77 18.47 -8.68
C GLU A 130 -9.43 18.52 -7.20
N PHE A 131 -8.16 18.67 -6.84
CA PHE A 131 -7.71 18.58 -5.46
C PHE A 131 -6.90 19.81 -5.03
N THR A 132 -7.24 20.97 -5.54
CA THR A 132 -6.50 22.22 -5.28
C THR A 132 -6.37 22.52 -3.79
N ASP A 133 -7.42 22.25 -3.01
CA ASP A 133 -7.45 22.56 -1.58
C ASP A 133 -6.76 21.51 -0.73
N SER A 134 -6.26 20.44 -1.33
CA SER A 134 -5.58 19.35 -0.61
C SER A 134 -4.11 19.64 -0.33
N TYR A 135 -3.57 20.67 -0.94
CA TYR A 135 -2.17 21.08 -0.80
C TYR A 135 -2.00 22.55 -0.50
#